data_03b876b802113b727ea045c9cac5535c
#
_entry.id   03b876b802113b727ea045c9cac5535c
#
_cell.length_a   1.000
_cell.length_b   1.000
_cell.length_c   1.000
_cell.angle_alpha   90.00
_cell.angle_beta   90.00
_cell.angle_gamma   90.00
#
_symmetry.space_group_name_H-M   'P 1'
#
loop_
_entity.id
_entity.type
_entity.pdbx_description
1 polymer ?
#
loop_
_entity_poly.entity_id
_entity_poly.type
_entity_poly.pdbx_seq_one_letter_code
_entity_poly.pdbx_strand_id
1 'polypeptide(L)'
;MRLLALVLAGTFGLSALAQEPPDSSKPAPDGANTRIQVEVNRVNILFTVTDKKGRFITDLTKGDFQVLENKLPQSIMEFAAESDLPLRLAVLIDTSNSIRDRFRFIQEAAIEFITSVMRPNVDKALVVSFDSSAELVSDLDGDPEKLAGLVRELRPGGGTALFDAIYFACRNKLSWEQPRHKFRRAMIILSDGDDNQSQKSREQALEMAQKADVVIYTISTNITRVETDGDKILRYLAGETGGQAFFPFKVEDLSQSFENIANELRHQYNIYYRPEQMKTDGSYQTIAVRVKDRKDLVVRARKGYYAPRAQ
;
A
#
# COMPACT_ATOMS: atom_id res chain seq x y z
N MET A 1 7.86 89.01 23.74
CA MET A 1 6.48 89.59 23.87
C MET A 1 5.59 88.41 24.24
N ARG A 2 5.38 88.15 25.48
CA ARG A 2 4.26 88.35 26.40
C ARG A 2 2.88 88.25 25.72
N LEU A 3 2.13 87.15 26.12
CA LEU A 3 0.78 87.21 26.66
C LEU A 3 0.39 85.73 27.04
N LEU A 4 0.16 85.57 28.15
CA LEU A 4 -0.71 85.25 29.27
C LEU A 4 -2.19 85.17 28.87
N ALA A 5 -2.88 84.05 29.16
CA ALA A 5 -4.26 83.95 29.66
C ALA A 5 -4.61 82.47 29.84
N LEU A 6 -4.84 82.12 30.97
CA LEU A 6 -5.95 81.99 31.91
C LEU A 6 -6.66 80.61 31.84
N VAL A 7 -6.55 80.01 33.01
CA VAL A 7 -7.16 78.75 33.44
C VAL A 7 -8.68 78.92 33.59
N LEU A 8 -9.45 77.90 33.22
CA LEU A 8 -10.76 77.64 33.80
C LEU A 8 -10.90 76.14 34.08
N ALA A 9 -10.93 75.84 35.36
CA ALA A 9 -11.16 74.52 35.89
C ALA A 9 -12.67 74.16 35.81
N GLY A 10 -13.04 73.09 35.14
CA GLY A 10 -14.37 72.50 35.17
C GLY A 10 -14.26 71.07 35.70
N THR A 11 -14.64 70.92 36.97
CA THR A 11 -14.75 69.61 37.62
C THR A 11 -15.99 68.92 37.12
N PHE A 12 -15.84 67.89 36.27
CA PHE A 12 -16.91 66.90 36.05
C PHE A 12 -16.57 65.62 36.83
N GLY A 13 -17.39 65.37 37.85
CA GLY A 13 -17.36 64.09 38.55
C GLY A 13 -17.86 62.98 37.66
N LEU A 14 -16.98 62.03 37.39
CA LEU A 14 -17.36 60.76 36.72
C LEU A 14 -17.54 59.74 37.81
N SER A 15 -18.79 59.35 38.09
CA SER A 15 -19.15 58.22 38.92
C SER A 15 -18.68 56.94 38.20
N ALA A 16 -17.63 56.33 38.68
CA ALA A 16 -17.21 55.02 38.25
C ALA A 16 -18.20 53.95 38.78
N LEU A 17 -19.04 53.42 37.91
CA LEU A 17 -19.73 52.15 38.15
C LEU A 17 -18.68 51.04 38.13
N ALA A 18 -18.41 50.52 39.30
CA ALA A 18 -17.60 49.30 39.47
C ALA A 18 -18.36 48.14 38.80
N GLN A 19 -17.87 47.66 37.67
CA GLN A 19 -18.27 46.38 37.15
C GLN A 19 -17.59 45.26 37.98
N GLU A 20 -18.39 44.45 38.62
CA GLU A 20 -17.90 43.22 39.25
C GLU A 20 -17.24 42.32 38.19
N PRO A 21 -16.10 41.65 38.54
CA PRO A 21 -15.50 40.69 37.62
C PRO A 21 -16.46 39.50 37.44
N PRO A 22 -16.49 38.90 36.21
CA PRO A 22 -17.38 37.78 35.97
C PRO A 22 -17.01 36.59 36.84
N ASP A 23 -18.02 36.03 37.50
CA ASP A 23 -17.97 34.82 38.31
C ASP A 23 -17.38 33.65 37.49
N SER A 24 -16.17 33.21 37.89
CA SER A 24 -15.43 32.12 37.26
C SER A 24 -15.89 30.71 37.66
N SER A 25 -17.04 30.60 38.33
CA SER A 25 -17.57 29.32 38.87
C SER A 25 -18.63 28.63 37.97
N LYS A 26 -18.95 29.18 36.80
CA LYS A 26 -19.78 28.45 35.83
C LYS A 26 -18.90 27.59 34.92
N PRO A 27 -19.03 26.26 34.97
CA PRO A 27 -18.37 25.42 33.96
C PRO A 27 -18.87 25.83 32.57
N ALA A 28 -17.90 26.09 31.69
CA ALA A 28 -18.21 26.27 30.27
C ALA A 28 -19.00 25.04 29.77
N PRO A 29 -20.01 25.21 28.88
CA PRO A 29 -20.69 24.07 28.31
C PRO A 29 -19.65 23.19 27.63
N ASP A 30 -19.55 21.95 28.07
CA ASP A 30 -18.78 20.90 27.43
C ASP A 30 -19.17 20.88 25.95
N GLY A 31 -18.37 21.56 25.17
CA GLY A 31 -18.36 21.35 23.72
C GLY A 31 -17.96 19.92 23.52
N ALA A 32 -18.93 19.02 23.56
CA ALA A 32 -18.73 17.64 23.20
C ALA A 32 -18.08 17.65 21.81
N ASN A 33 -16.75 17.48 21.78
CA ASN A 33 -16.02 17.05 20.62
C ASN A 33 -16.57 15.65 20.28
N THR A 34 -17.75 15.62 19.68
CA THR A 34 -18.26 14.44 19.03
C THR A 34 -17.34 14.18 17.85
N ARG A 35 -16.21 13.53 18.09
CA ARG A 35 -15.46 12.85 17.04
C ARG A 35 -16.43 11.81 16.51
N ILE A 36 -17.08 12.14 15.40
CA ILE A 36 -17.77 11.15 14.59
C ILE A 36 -16.67 10.22 14.08
N GLN A 37 -16.38 9.18 14.83
CA GLN A 37 -15.57 8.06 14.38
C GLN A 37 -16.44 7.32 13.37
N VAL A 38 -16.36 7.71 12.11
CA VAL A 38 -16.94 6.92 11.02
C VAL A 38 -16.08 5.67 10.94
N GLU A 39 -16.46 4.65 11.69
CA GLU A 39 -15.93 3.29 11.46
C GLU A 39 -16.30 2.92 10.03
N VAL A 40 -15.32 2.97 9.15
CA VAL A 40 -15.49 2.52 7.77
C VAL A 40 -15.51 1.00 7.76
N ASN A 41 -16.68 0.44 8.07
CA ASN A 41 -16.95 -0.99 8.09
C ASN A 41 -17.06 -1.57 6.67
N ARG A 42 -16.08 -1.25 5.80
CA ARG A 42 -16.07 -1.70 4.40
C ARG A 42 -14.80 -2.47 4.12
N VAL A 43 -14.96 -3.57 3.42
CA VAL A 43 -13.84 -4.34 2.89
C VAL A 43 -13.68 -3.99 1.42
N ASN A 44 -12.47 -3.57 1.06
CA ASN A 44 -12.07 -3.29 -0.31
C ASN A 44 -11.39 -4.53 -0.90
N ILE A 45 -11.75 -4.92 -2.11
CA ILE A 45 -11.10 -6.00 -2.85
C ILE A 45 -10.65 -5.45 -4.21
N LEU A 46 -9.34 -5.37 -4.40
CA LEU A 46 -8.74 -5.18 -5.72
C LEU A 46 -8.50 -6.56 -6.31
N PHE A 47 -8.87 -6.77 -7.57
CA PHE A 47 -8.68 -8.05 -8.24
C PHE A 47 -8.63 -7.89 -9.75
N THR A 48 -8.04 -8.87 -10.42
CA THR A 48 -8.01 -8.98 -11.86
C THR A 48 -8.76 -10.21 -12.33
N VAL A 49 -9.28 -10.14 -13.55
CA VAL A 49 -9.91 -11.26 -14.24
C VAL A 49 -9.20 -11.49 -15.55
N THR A 50 -8.80 -12.74 -15.81
CA THR A 50 -8.17 -13.13 -17.07
C THR A 50 -8.86 -14.37 -17.65
N ASP A 51 -8.71 -14.56 -18.93
CA ASP A 51 -9.01 -15.84 -19.56
C ASP A 51 -7.88 -16.86 -19.30
N LYS A 52 -8.05 -18.10 -19.77
CA LYS A 52 -7.04 -19.16 -19.65
C LYS A 52 -5.74 -18.87 -20.41
N LYS A 53 -5.74 -17.88 -21.31
CA LYS A 53 -4.56 -17.43 -22.06
C LYS A 53 -3.87 -16.23 -21.40
N GLY A 54 -4.37 -15.78 -20.23
CA GLY A 54 -3.83 -14.65 -19.48
C GLY A 54 -4.27 -13.27 -19.99
N ARG A 55 -5.21 -13.19 -20.94
CA ARG A 55 -5.72 -11.89 -21.42
C ARG A 55 -6.71 -11.33 -20.43
N PHE A 56 -6.55 -10.05 -20.10
CA PHE A 56 -7.44 -9.35 -19.17
C PHE A 56 -8.85 -9.24 -19.74
N ILE A 57 -9.83 -9.46 -18.90
CA ILE A 57 -11.26 -9.27 -19.17
C ILE A 57 -11.69 -8.04 -18.39
N THR A 58 -12.13 -6.99 -19.08
CA THR A 58 -12.37 -5.65 -18.51
C THR A 58 -13.81 -5.17 -18.70
N ASP A 59 -14.64 -5.93 -19.35
CA ASP A 59 -16.02 -5.62 -19.74
C ASP A 59 -17.08 -6.21 -18.79
N LEU A 60 -16.66 -6.80 -17.65
CA LEU A 60 -17.58 -7.36 -16.66
C LEU A 60 -18.21 -6.27 -15.80
N THR A 61 -19.45 -6.54 -15.38
CA THR A 61 -20.25 -5.64 -14.56
C THR A 61 -20.41 -6.15 -13.13
N LYS A 62 -20.93 -5.33 -12.22
CA LYS A 62 -21.22 -5.72 -10.82
C LYS A 62 -22.02 -7.02 -10.74
N GLY A 63 -22.96 -7.22 -11.67
CA GLY A 63 -23.88 -8.36 -11.70
C GLY A 63 -23.19 -9.70 -11.96
N ASP A 64 -22.02 -9.66 -12.63
CA ASP A 64 -21.28 -10.86 -13.01
C ASP A 64 -20.48 -11.46 -11.84
N PHE A 65 -20.35 -10.74 -10.73
CA PHE A 65 -19.51 -11.17 -9.62
C PHE A 65 -20.30 -11.70 -8.44
N GLN A 66 -19.69 -12.64 -7.74
CA GLN A 66 -20.05 -13.13 -6.42
C GLN A 66 -18.86 -12.98 -5.48
N VAL A 67 -19.09 -12.32 -4.34
CA VAL A 67 -18.12 -12.22 -3.25
C VAL A 67 -18.53 -13.17 -2.15
N LEU A 68 -17.57 -13.91 -1.63
CA LEU A 68 -17.75 -14.81 -0.48
C LEU A 68 -16.78 -14.38 0.62
N GLU A 69 -17.26 -14.24 1.85
CA GLU A 69 -16.43 -14.13 3.05
C GLU A 69 -16.69 -15.34 3.94
N ASN A 70 -15.64 -16.07 4.32
CA ASN A 70 -15.78 -17.31 5.08
C ASN A 70 -16.80 -18.30 4.47
N LYS A 71 -16.83 -18.35 3.13
CA LYS A 71 -17.75 -19.12 2.29
C LYS A 71 -19.21 -18.61 2.28
N LEU A 72 -19.52 -17.52 3.00
CA LEU A 72 -20.85 -16.91 3.01
C LEU A 72 -20.92 -15.80 1.94
N PRO A 73 -21.98 -15.76 1.11
CA PRO A 73 -22.17 -14.72 0.11
C PRO A 73 -22.26 -13.33 0.76
N GLN A 74 -21.65 -12.33 0.14
CA GLN A 74 -21.68 -10.95 0.59
C GLN A 74 -22.32 -10.03 -0.46
N SER A 75 -23.04 -9.02 0.01
CA SER A 75 -23.65 -8.02 -0.87
C SER A 75 -22.63 -6.98 -1.32
N ILE A 76 -22.40 -6.87 -2.62
CA ILE A 76 -21.51 -5.86 -3.21
C ILE A 76 -22.19 -4.50 -3.10
N MET A 77 -21.55 -3.55 -2.42
CA MET A 77 -22.06 -2.16 -2.28
C MET A 77 -21.65 -1.33 -3.49
N GLU A 78 -20.35 -1.22 -3.72
CA GLU A 78 -19.76 -0.43 -4.79
C GLU A 78 -18.91 -1.32 -5.69
N PHE A 79 -18.87 -0.96 -6.96
CA PHE A 79 -18.10 -1.64 -8.00
C PHE A 79 -17.50 -0.60 -8.94
N ALA A 80 -16.23 -0.75 -9.25
CA ALA A 80 -15.57 0.00 -10.33
C ALA A 80 -14.81 -0.98 -11.22
N ALA A 81 -15.10 -0.90 -12.52
CA ALA A 81 -14.27 -1.49 -13.55
C ALA A 81 -13.20 -0.49 -13.93
N GLU A 82 -11.97 -0.93 -13.99
CA GLU A 82 -10.79 -0.13 -14.31
C GLU A 82 -10.73 1.19 -13.52
N SER A 83 -9.68 1.42 -12.83
CA SER A 83 -9.44 2.73 -12.29
C SER A 83 -8.04 3.16 -12.70
N ASP A 84 -7.94 4.31 -13.34
CA ASP A 84 -6.69 4.97 -13.65
C ASP A 84 -6.09 5.68 -12.42
N LEU A 85 -6.21 5.00 -11.27
CA LEU A 85 -5.71 5.54 -10.02
C LEU A 85 -4.19 5.64 -10.04
N PRO A 86 -3.62 6.71 -9.46
CA PRO A 86 -2.19 6.81 -9.28
C PRO A 86 -1.61 5.65 -8.47
N LEU A 87 -0.46 5.15 -8.90
CA LEU A 87 0.25 4.09 -8.21
C LEU A 87 1.08 4.64 -7.05
N ARG A 88 1.14 3.87 -5.98
CA ARG A 88 2.09 4.01 -4.88
C ARG A 88 2.87 2.71 -4.78
N LEU A 89 4.07 2.72 -5.33
CA LEU A 89 4.89 1.53 -5.48
C LEU A 89 5.93 1.46 -4.36
N ALA A 90 6.20 0.26 -3.86
CA ALA A 90 7.42 -0.03 -3.12
C ALA A 90 8.26 -0.99 -3.96
N VAL A 91 9.47 -0.60 -4.32
CA VAL A 91 10.42 -1.45 -5.01
C VAL A 91 11.43 -1.93 -3.99
N LEU A 92 11.35 -3.22 -3.63
CA LEU A 92 12.22 -3.87 -2.67
C LEU A 92 13.30 -4.65 -3.43
N ILE A 93 14.55 -4.27 -3.20
CA ILE A 93 15.69 -4.81 -3.92
C ILE A 93 16.58 -5.56 -2.94
N ASP A 94 16.67 -6.86 -3.15
CA ASP A 94 17.61 -7.70 -2.44
C ASP A 94 19.03 -7.28 -2.77
N THR A 95 19.82 -7.01 -1.74
CA THR A 95 21.24 -6.68 -1.85
C THR A 95 22.13 -7.67 -1.08
N SER A 96 21.57 -8.84 -0.72
CA SER A 96 22.28 -9.86 0.05
C SER A 96 23.46 -10.50 -0.72
N ASN A 97 24.29 -11.24 0.00
CA ASN A 97 25.42 -11.94 -0.60
C ASN A 97 25.00 -13.09 -1.53
N SER A 98 23.82 -13.71 -1.31
CA SER A 98 23.36 -14.84 -2.12
C SER A 98 23.13 -14.46 -3.58
N ILE A 99 22.77 -13.18 -3.82
CA ILE A 99 22.46 -12.67 -5.17
C ILE A 99 23.64 -11.93 -5.83
N ARG A 100 24.83 -11.89 -5.19
CA ARG A 100 25.98 -11.10 -5.63
C ARG A 100 26.33 -11.27 -7.11
N ASP A 101 26.36 -12.51 -7.59
CA ASP A 101 26.72 -12.81 -8.98
C ASP A 101 25.67 -12.31 -9.99
N ARG A 102 24.46 -11.98 -9.52
CA ARG A 102 23.32 -11.51 -10.31
C ARG A 102 22.90 -10.11 -9.95
N PHE A 103 23.59 -9.49 -9.04
CA PHE A 103 23.17 -8.19 -8.52
C PHE A 103 23.01 -7.15 -9.64
N ARG A 104 23.92 -7.15 -10.62
CA ARG A 104 23.81 -6.25 -11.77
C ARG A 104 22.53 -6.48 -12.57
N PHE A 105 22.14 -7.74 -12.76
CA PHE A 105 20.88 -8.11 -13.42
C PHE A 105 19.67 -7.58 -12.64
N ILE A 106 19.64 -7.75 -11.30
CA ILE A 106 18.57 -7.26 -10.44
C ILE A 106 18.49 -5.74 -10.48
N GLN A 107 19.63 -5.07 -10.46
CA GLN A 107 19.73 -3.62 -10.53
C GLN A 107 19.17 -3.08 -11.85
N GLU A 108 19.55 -3.69 -12.98
CA GLU A 108 19.03 -3.35 -14.31
C GLU A 108 17.53 -3.62 -14.40
N ALA A 109 17.05 -4.75 -13.84
CA ALA A 109 15.65 -5.11 -13.76
C ALA A 109 14.81 -4.08 -12.95
N ALA A 110 15.30 -3.68 -11.80
CA ALA A 110 14.63 -2.67 -10.98
C ALA A 110 14.54 -1.31 -11.70
N ILE A 111 15.61 -0.90 -12.37
CA ILE A 111 15.67 0.33 -13.16
C ILE A 111 14.67 0.27 -14.32
N GLU A 112 14.68 -0.82 -15.11
CA GLU A 112 13.76 -1.01 -16.21
C GLU A 112 12.30 -1.00 -15.73
N PHE A 113 12.00 -1.68 -14.61
CA PHE A 113 10.68 -1.65 -14.02
C PHE A 113 10.23 -0.23 -13.68
N ILE A 114 11.05 0.51 -12.93
CA ILE A 114 10.75 1.88 -12.49
C ILE A 114 10.48 2.79 -13.71
N THR A 115 11.38 2.76 -14.70
CA THR A 115 11.30 3.66 -15.85
C THR A 115 10.19 3.30 -16.85
N SER A 116 9.82 2.00 -16.96
CA SER A 116 8.79 1.55 -17.90
C SER A 116 7.37 1.59 -17.32
N VAL A 117 7.22 1.38 -16.00
CA VAL A 117 5.90 1.24 -15.37
C VAL A 117 5.36 2.55 -14.81
N MET A 118 6.23 3.40 -14.26
CA MET A 118 5.81 4.65 -13.63
C MET A 118 5.43 5.71 -14.67
N ARG A 119 4.28 6.34 -14.45
CA ARG A 119 3.89 7.57 -15.16
C ARG A 119 4.48 8.78 -14.41
N PRO A 120 5.37 9.56 -15.05
CA PRO A 120 5.97 10.72 -14.39
C PRO A 120 4.91 11.67 -13.82
N ASN A 121 5.15 12.21 -12.63
CA ASN A 121 4.28 13.15 -11.90
C ASN A 121 2.88 12.62 -11.50
N VAL A 122 2.53 11.39 -11.85
CA VAL A 122 1.26 10.74 -11.48
C VAL A 122 1.51 9.65 -10.46
N ASP A 123 2.38 8.71 -10.83
CA ASP A 123 2.75 7.59 -9.97
C ASP A 123 3.93 7.98 -9.08
N LYS A 124 4.07 7.34 -7.93
CA LYS A 124 5.22 7.52 -7.05
C LYS A 124 5.74 6.16 -6.60
N ALA A 125 7.05 6.05 -6.49
CA ALA A 125 7.67 4.87 -5.91
C ALA A 125 8.65 5.24 -4.80
N LEU A 126 8.73 4.38 -3.81
CA LEU A 126 9.82 4.33 -2.85
C LEU A 126 10.73 3.14 -3.19
N VAL A 127 11.99 3.26 -2.86
CA VAL A 127 12.98 2.18 -3.03
C VAL A 127 13.50 1.79 -1.66
N VAL A 128 13.48 0.50 -1.39
CA VAL A 128 14.06 -0.12 -0.20
C VAL A 128 15.06 -1.16 -0.66
N SER A 129 16.30 -1.06 -0.22
CA SER A 129 17.26 -2.15 -0.29
C SER A 129 17.18 -2.99 0.98
N PHE A 130 17.48 -4.26 0.88
CA PHE A 130 17.58 -5.10 2.07
C PHE A 130 18.68 -6.15 1.93
N ASP A 131 19.47 -6.21 3.00
CA ASP A 131 20.44 -7.25 3.26
C ASP A 131 20.24 -7.76 4.70
N SER A 132 21.16 -7.54 5.62
CA SER A 132 20.98 -7.88 7.04
C SER A 132 19.92 -7.01 7.73
N SER A 133 19.50 -5.92 7.11
CA SER A 133 18.44 -4.99 7.53
C SER A 133 17.76 -4.36 6.32
N ALA A 134 16.60 -3.76 6.53
CA ALA A 134 15.90 -2.99 5.50
C ALA A 134 16.33 -1.51 5.56
N GLU A 135 16.77 -0.95 4.43
CA GLU A 135 17.20 0.44 4.31
C GLU A 135 16.37 1.21 3.29
N LEU A 136 15.89 2.39 3.69
CA LEU A 136 15.18 3.29 2.79
C LEU A 136 16.17 4.02 1.87
N VAL A 137 16.22 3.63 0.60
CA VAL A 137 17.06 4.26 -0.41
C VAL A 137 16.44 5.56 -0.93
N SER A 138 15.14 5.54 -1.18
CA SER A 138 14.36 6.72 -1.55
C SER A 138 12.97 6.65 -0.95
N ASP A 139 12.49 7.78 -0.44
CA ASP A 139 11.07 7.93 -0.10
C ASP A 139 10.23 8.06 -1.39
N LEU A 140 8.90 8.15 -1.25
CA LEU A 140 7.98 8.25 -2.38
C LEU A 140 8.34 9.44 -3.29
N ASP A 141 8.88 9.14 -4.45
CA ASP A 141 9.27 10.10 -5.47
C ASP A 141 8.54 9.80 -6.80
N GLY A 142 8.22 10.84 -7.55
CA GLY A 142 7.56 10.75 -8.86
C GLY A 142 8.51 10.84 -10.05
N ASP A 143 9.82 10.94 -9.83
CA ASP A 143 10.83 11.02 -10.87
C ASP A 143 11.51 9.66 -11.07
N PRO A 144 11.18 8.92 -12.16
CA PRO A 144 11.76 7.62 -12.42
C PRO A 144 13.26 7.64 -12.64
N GLU A 145 13.82 8.69 -13.25
CA GLU A 145 15.25 8.78 -13.54
C GLU A 145 16.07 9.01 -12.26
N LYS A 146 15.55 9.84 -11.35
CA LYS A 146 16.14 10.03 -10.03
C LYS A 146 16.19 8.71 -9.25
N LEU A 147 15.07 7.98 -9.22
CA LEU A 147 15.01 6.67 -8.56
C LEU A 147 15.98 5.66 -9.20
N ALA A 148 16.04 5.62 -10.53
CA ALA A 148 16.97 4.78 -11.27
C ALA A 148 18.44 5.12 -10.94
N GLY A 149 18.75 6.41 -10.78
CA GLY A 149 20.07 6.87 -10.33
C GLY A 149 20.47 6.28 -8.99
N LEU A 150 19.57 6.35 -8.00
CA LEU A 150 19.79 5.81 -6.66
C LEU A 150 19.94 4.29 -6.67
N VAL A 151 19.17 3.58 -7.49
CA VAL A 151 19.29 2.12 -7.64
C VAL A 151 20.68 1.74 -8.19
N ARG A 152 21.26 2.54 -9.12
CA ARG A 152 22.62 2.29 -9.66
C ARG A 152 23.74 2.37 -8.61
N GLU A 153 23.49 3.08 -7.50
CA GLU A 153 24.46 3.24 -6.41
C GLU A 153 24.49 2.06 -5.43
N LEU A 154 23.48 1.21 -5.43
CA LEU A 154 23.38 0.06 -4.54
C LEU A 154 24.54 -0.91 -4.73
N ARG A 155 24.93 -1.59 -3.65
CA ARG A 155 26.00 -2.58 -3.63
C ARG A 155 25.55 -3.82 -2.87
N PRO A 156 25.93 -5.02 -3.31
CA PRO A 156 25.56 -6.26 -2.62
C PRO A 156 26.44 -6.49 -1.38
N GLY A 157 25.82 -7.00 -0.32
CA GLY A 157 26.47 -7.38 0.93
C GLY A 157 25.49 -7.95 1.96
N GLY A 158 25.97 -8.52 3.04
CA GLY A 158 25.16 -8.93 4.19
C GLY A 158 24.34 -10.21 4.02
N GLY A 159 23.39 -10.38 4.94
CA GLY A 159 22.39 -11.46 4.96
C GLY A 159 21.14 -11.09 4.18
N THR A 160 19.97 -11.62 4.58
CA THR A 160 18.71 -11.33 3.89
C THR A 160 17.57 -11.14 4.90
N ALA A 161 17.02 -9.92 5.00
CA ALA A 161 15.93 -9.53 5.88
C ALA A 161 14.67 -9.18 5.07
N LEU A 162 14.19 -10.12 4.27
CA LEU A 162 13.06 -9.94 3.35
C LEU A 162 11.76 -9.56 4.07
N PHE A 163 11.41 -10.29 5.17
CA PHE A 163 10.16 -10.03 5.86
C PHE A 163 10.18 -8.71 6.61
N ASP A 164 11.33 -8.30 7.13
CA ASP A 164 11.50 -6.97 7.74
C ASP A 164 11.35 -5.86 6.70
N ALA A 165 11.86 -6.04 5.48
CA ALA A 165 11.73 -5.07 4.38
C ALA A 165 10.26 -4.91 3.96
N ILE A 166 9.51 -6.01 3.80
CA ILE A 166 8.07 -5.98 3.51
C ILE A 166 7.32 -5.25 4.62
N TYR A 167 7.57 -5.63 5.88
CA TYR A 167 6.92 -5.02 7.04
C TYR A 167 7.21 -3.53 7.13
N PHE A 168 8.48 -3.13 6.96
CA PHE A 168 8.92 -1.74 6.99
C PHE A 168 8.22 -0.90 5.91
N ALA A 169 8.27 -1.33 4.65
CA ALA A 169 7.67 -0.59 3.54
C ALA A 169 6.15 -0.42 3.70
N CYS A 170 5.46 -1.47 4.17
CA CYS A 170 4.03 -1.40 4.41
C CYS A 170 3.67 -0.50 5.58
N ARG A 171 4.30 -0.72 6.75
CA ARG A 171 3.96 -0.01 8.00
C ARG A 171 4.36 1.45 7.98
N ASN A 172 5.60 1.73 7.55
CA ASN A 172 6.20 3.04 7.74
C ASN A 172 5.99 3.98 6.55
N LYS A 173 5.55 3.46 5.40
CA LYS A 173 5.41 4.21 4.16
C LYS A 173 4.02 4.06 3.54
N LEU A 174 3.70 2.92 2.95
CA LEU A 174 2.49 2.77 2.15
C LEU A 174 1.18 2.93 2.94
N SER A 175 1.16 2.57 4.23
CA SER A 175 -0.03 2.77 5.09
C SER A 175 -0.36 4.25 5.35
N TRP A 176 0.61 5.15 5.19
CA TRP A 176 0.43 6.59 5.46
C TRP A 176 -0.16 7.34 4.28
N GLU A 177 -0.13 6.78 3.07
CA GLU A 177 -0.74 7.37 1.89
C GLU A 177 -2.27 7.38 2.00
N GLN A 178 -2.83 8.55 2.24
CA GLN A 178 -4.27 8.76 2.46
C GLN A 178 -4.85 9.74 1.43
N PRO A 179 -6.12 9.67 1.08
CA PRO A 179 -7.05 8.59 1.46
C PRO A 179 -6.80 7.31 0.66
N ARG A 180 -6.98 6.16 1.29
CA ARG A 180 -6.64 4.84 0.73
C ARG A 180 -7.26 4.55 -0.64
N HIS A 181 -8.50 5.00 -0.86
CA HIS A 181 -9.25 4.75 -2.09
C HIS A 181 -8.76 5.55 -3.32
N LYS A 182 -7.87 6.53 -3.13
CA LYS A 182 -7.33 7.37 -4.22
C LYS A 182 -6.05 6.81 -4.84
N PHE A 183 -5.47 5.77 -4.27
CA PHE A 183 -4.20 5.22 -4.73
C PHE A 183 -4.27 3.70 -4.81
N ARG A 184 -3.60 3.15 -5.82
CA ARG A 184 -3.27 1.71 -5.86
C ARG A 184 -1.90 1.50 -5.26
N ARG A 185 -1.83 0.61 -4.28
CA ARG A 185 -0.58 0.25 -3.61
C ARG A 185 -0.11 -1.10 -4.10
N ALA A 186 1.11 -1.12 -4.57
CA ALA A 186 1.75 -2.37 -4.97
C ALA A 186 3.19 -2.40 -4.46
N MET A 187 3.69 -3.60 -4.30
CA MET A 187 5.07 -3.87 -3.92
C MET A 187 5.68 -4.82 -4.93
N ILE A 188 6.86 -4.46 -5.41
CA ILE A 188 7.65 -5.29 -6.31
C ILE A 188 8.87 -5.75 -5.54
N ILE A 189 9.05 -7.05 -5.41
CA ILE A 189 10.18 -7.66 -4.71
C ILE A 189 11.06 -8.37 -5.71
N LEU A 190 12.34 -7.98 -5.75
CA LEU A 190 13.36 -8.63 -6.55
C LEU A 190 14.32 -9.35 -5.58
N SER A 191 14.21 -10.68 -5.48
CA SER A 191 14.93 -11.50 -4.50
C SER A 191 14.96 -12.97 -4.92
N ASP A 192 15.82 -13.78 -4.33
CA ASP A 192 15.76 -15.25 -4.39
C ASP A 192 14.74 -15.83 -3.39
N GLY A 193 14.18 -15.00 -2.51
CA GLY A 193 13.14 -15.37 -1.56
C GLY A 193 13.62 -16.01 -0.26
N ASP A 194 14.92 -16.21 -0.12
CA ASP A 194 15.49 -16.67 1.15
C ASP A 194 15.42 -15.56 2.20
N ASP A 195 15.22 -15.92 3.45
CA ASP A 195 15.25 -15.02 4.61
C ASP A 195 16.00 -15.68 5.75
N ASN A 196 17.02 -14.98 6.27
CA ASN A 196 17.86 -15.49 7.35
C ASN A 196 18.19 -14.46 8.44
N GLN A 197 17.71 -13.21 8.30
CA GLN A 197 18.02 -12.13 9.23
C GLN A 197 16.79 -11.41 9.77
N SER A 198 15.60 -11.61 9.20
CA SER A 198 14.40 -10.92 9.65
C SER A 198 14.05 -11.20 11.10
N GLN A 199 13.66 -10.15 11.81
CA GLN A 199 13.04 -10.25 13.15
C GLN A 199 11.53 -10.48 13.05
N LYS A 200 10.90 -10.10 11.94
CA LYS A 200 9.51 -10.36 11.66
C LYS A 200 9.33 -11.72 11.00
N SER A 201 8.25 -12.40 11.36
CA SER A 201 7.91 -13.63 10.65
C SER A 201 7.26 -13.32 9.29
N ARG A 202 7.25 -14.30 8.41
CA ARG A 202 6.55 -14.24 7.12
C ARG A 202 5.07 -13.85 7.30
N GLU A 203 4.42 -14.39 8.32
CA GLU A 203 3.02 -14.12 8.63
C GLU A 203 2.81 -12.67 9.08
N GLN A 204 3.73 -12.11 9.87
CA GLN A 204 3.67 -10.70 10.30
C GLN A 204 3.87 -9.75 9.12
N ALA A 205 4.79 -10.07 8.21
CA ALA A 205 5.01 -9.29 6.99
C ALA A 205 3.77 -9.32 6.09
N LEU A 206 3.20 -10.50 5.87
CA LEU A 206 1.98 -10.69 5.08
C LEU A 206 0.78 -9.96 5.70
N GLU A 207 0.57 -10.11 7.01
CA GLU A 207 -0.48 -9.39 7.73
C GLU A 207 -0.36 -7.88 7.55
N MET A 208 0.87 -7.35 7.62
CA MET A 208 1.10 -5.92 7.45
C MET A 208 0.81 -5.46 6.01
N ALA A 209 1.18 -6.25 5.00
CA ALA A 209 0.87 -5.97 3.61
C ALA A 209 -0.65 -5.95 3.36
N GLN A 210 -1.38 -6.93 3.91
CA GLN A 210 -2.84 -6.99 3.80
C GLN A 210 -3.53 -5.83 4.53
N LYS A 211 -3.04 -5.43 5.71
CA LYS A 211 -3.54 -4.25 6.45
C LYS A 211 -3.30 -2.94 5.71
N ALA A 212 -2.22 -2.87 4.94
CA ALA A 212 -1.88 -1.71 4.12
C ALA A 212 -2.58 -1.70 2.74
N ASP A 213 -3.39 -2.73 2.43
CA ASP A 213 -4.00 -2.96 1.12
C ASP A 213 -2.96 -2.98 -0.02
N VAL A 214 -1.82 -3.63 0.21
CA VAL A 214 -0.72 -3.74 -0.75
C VAL A 214 -0.79 -5.08 -1.48
N VAL A 215 -0.77 -5.02 -2.81
CA VAL A 215 -0.61 -6.20 -3.66
C VAL A 215 0.87 -6.44 -3.91
N ILE A 216 1.35 -7.65 -3.62
CA ILE A 216 2.76 -8.01 -3.78
C ILE A 216 2.97 -8.75 -5.10
N TYR A 217 3.91 -8.25 -5.90
CA TYR A 217 4.46 -8.93 -7.06
C TYR A 217 5.90 -9.31 -6.75
N THR A 218 6.30 -10.49 -7.12
CA THR A 218 7.67 -10.95 -6.88
C THR A 218 8.34 -11.38 -8.18
N ILE A 219 9.61 -11.07 -8.30
CA ILE A 219 10.46 -11.44 -9.42
C ILE A 219 11.63 -12.23 -8.83
N SER A 220 11.61 -13.53 -9.05
CA SER A 220 12.67 -14.40 -8.54
C SER A 220 13.96 -14.15 -9.30
N THR A 221 15.03 -14.10 -8.53
CA THR A 221 16.40 -14.05 -9.06
C THR A 221 17.03 -15.43 -9.24
N ASN A 222 16.28 -16.49 -8.93
CA ASN A 222 16.70 -17.85 -9.17
C ASN A 222 16.74 -18.17 -10.67
N ILE A 223 17.92 -18.47 -11.21
CA ILE A 223 18.10 -18.86 -12.61
C ILE A 223 18.13 -20.38 -12.80
N THR A 224 18.04 -21.14 -11.72
CA THR A 224 17.97 -22.60 -11.85
C THR A 224 16.56 -22.97 -12.36
N ARG A 225 16.47 -24.08 -13.08
CA ARG A 225 15.16 -24.59 -13.53
C ARG A 225 14.45 -25.38 -12.46
N VAL A 226 14.99 -25.38 -11.25
CA VAL A 226 14.43 -26.08 -10.09
C VAL A 226 13.85 -25.07 -9.14
N GLU A 227 12.59 -25.23 -8.77
CA GLU A 227 11.92 -24.39 -7.78
C GLU A 227 12.60 -24.55 -6.42
N THR A 228 13.03 -23.45 -5.84
CA THR A 228 13.64 -23.40 -4.50
C THR A 228 12.58 -23.17 -3.42
N ASP A 229 12.96 -23.26 -2.15
CA ASP A 229 12.07 -22.88 -1.05
C ASP A 229 11.82 -21.38 -1.04
N GLY A 230 12.79 -20.55 -1.43
CA GLY A 230 12.61 -19.12 -1.63
C GLY A 230 11.59 -18.82 -2.72
N ASP A 231 11.60 -19.53 -3.85
CA ASP A 231 10.60 -19.37 -4.90
C ASP A 231 9.17 -19.68 -4.39
N LYS A 232 9.03 -20.68 -3.51
CA LYS A 232 7.74 -21.00 -2.88
C LYS A 232 7.27 -19.87 -1.95
N ILE A 233 8.20 -19.26 -1.20
CA ILE A 233 7.92 -18.11 -0.35
C ILE A 233 7.46 -16.93 -1.19
N LEU A 234 8.17 -16.59 -2.27
CA LEU A 234 7.80 -15.52 -3.20
C LEU A 234 6.42 -15.75 -3.80
N ARG A 235 6.14 -16.97 -4.26
CA ARG A 235 4.82 -17.36 -4.81
C ARG A 235 3.72 -17.25 -3.77
N TYR A 236 3.99 -17.65 -2.53
CA TYR A 236 3.05 -17.56 -1.42
C TYR A 236 2.68 -16.11 -1.10
N LEU A 237 3.68 -15.24 -0.90
CA LEU A 237 3.46 -13.82 -0.58
C LEU A 237 2.65 -13.10 -1.68
N ALA A 238 2.99 -13.33 -2.94
CA ALA A 238 2.26 -12.78 -4.08
C ALA A 238 0.81 -13.30 -4.12
N GLY A 239 0.62 -14.61 -4.04
CA GLY A 239 -0.70 -15.24 -4.12
C GLY A 239 -1.66 -14.85 -3.00
N GLU A 240 -1.17 -14.67 -1.77
CA GLU A 240 -1.99 -14.27 -0.61
C GLU A 240 -2.47 -12.82 -0.69
N THR A 241 -1.74 -11.96 -1.40
CA THR A 241 -2.09 -10.54 -1.59
C THR A 241 -2.84 -10.26 -2.90
N GLY A 242 -3.00 -11.26 -3.75
CA GLY A 242 -3.69 -11.15 -5.05
C GLY A 242 -2.80 -10.74 -6.21
N GLY A 243 -1.49 -10.71 -6.02
CA GLY A 243 -0.51 -10.49 -7.08
C GLY A 243 0.01 -11.79 -7.71
N GLN A 244 1.18 -11.71 -8.31
CA GLN A 244 1.79 -12.81 -9.06
C GLN A 244 3.29 -12.88 -8.84
N ALA A 245 3.84 -14.10 -8.82
CA ALA A 245 5.28 -14.35 -8.83
C ALA A 245 5.75 -14.66 -10.27
N PHE A 246 6.85 -14.08 -10.65
CA PHE A 246 7.51 -14.25 -11.94
C PHE A 246 8.88 -14.91 -11.74
N PHE A 247 9.24 -15.79 -12.66
CA PHE A 247 10.48 -16.57 -12.62
C PHE A 247 11.21 -16.45 -13.95
N PRO A 248 11.80 -15.27 -14.24
CA PRO A 248 12.51 -15.02 -15.48
C PRO A 248 13.84 -15.79 -15.49
N PHE A 249 14.09 -16.54 -16.56
CA PHE A 249 15.37 -17.24 -16.74
C PHE A 249 16.40 -16.40 -17.50
N LYS A 250 15.95 -15.39 -18.22
CA LYS A 250 16.74 -14.49 -19.04
C LYS A 250 16.29 -13.05 -18.85
N VAL A 251 17.16 -12.10 -19.19
CA VAL A 251 16.86 -10.66 -19.14
C VAL A 251 15.64 -10.31 -19.99
N GLU A 252 15.50 -10.93 -21.16
CA GLU A 252 14.40 -10.69 -22.09
C GLU A 252 13.04 -11.09 -21.51
N ASP A 253 13.01 -12.05 -20.58
CA ASP A 253 11.80 -12.48 -19.90
C ASP A 253 11.31 -11.44 -18.87
N LEU A 254 12.20 -10.52 -18.44
CA LEU A 254 11.87 -9.47 -17.48
C LEU A 254 10.96 -8.42 -18.07
N SER A 255 11.26 -7.90 -19.25
CA SER A 255 10.46 -6.87 -19.91
C SER A 255 9.01 -7.34 -20.07
N GLN A 256 8.80 -8.62 -20.45
CA GLN A 256 7.46 -9.20 -20.51
C GLN A 256 6.81 -9.29 -19.12
N SER A 257 7.58 -9.62 -18.08
CA SER A 257 7.06 -9.65 -16.69
C SER A 257 6.63 -8.26 -16.24
N PHE A 258 7.40 -7.22 -16.56
CA PHE A 258 7.07 -5.84 -16.22
C PHE A 258 5.84 -5.33 -16.97
N GLU A 259 5.73 -5.62 -18.26
CA GLU A 259 4.52 -5.30 -19.03
C GLU A 259 3.29 -5.98 -18.43
N ASN A 260 3.41 -7.24 -18.03
CA ASN A 260 2.32 -7.98 -17.40
C ASN A 260 1.91 -7.32 -16.06
N ILE A 261 2.88 -6.94 -15.21
CA ILE A 261 2.62 -6.24 -13.95
C ILE A 261 1.98 -4.87 -14.23
N ALA A 262 2.52 -4.08 -15.17
CA ALA A 262 1.98 -2.78 -15.53
C ALA A 262 0.53 -2.88 -16.00
N ASN A 263 0.26 -3.83 -16.90
CA ASN A 263 -1.08 -4.10 -17.41
C ASN A 263 -2.01 -4.55 -16.28
N GLU A 264 -1.57 -5.45 -15.42
CA GLU A 264 -2.36 -5.90 -14.27
C GLU A 264 -2.72 -4.75 -13.33
N LEU A 265 -1.76 -3.90 -12.99
CA LEU A 265 -1.98 -2.73 -12.14
C LEU A 265 -2.98 -1.74 -12.74
N ARG A 266 -3.17 -1.72 -14.06
CA ARG A 266 -4.10 -0.81 -14.76
C ARG A 266 -5.47 -1.43 -15.02
N HIS A 267 -5.57 -2.78 -15.07
CA HIS A 267 -6.79 -3.51 -15.42
C HIS A 267 -7.43 -4.22 -14.22
N GLN A 268 -7.41 -3.58 -13.05
CA GLN A 268 -8.01 -4.13 -11.84
C GLN A 268 -9.43 -3.65 -11.65
N TYR A 269 -10.29 -4.57 -11.29
CA TYR A 269 -11.59 -4.28 -10.72
C TYR A 269 -11.46 -3.93 -9.23
N ASN A 270 -12.41 -3.16 -8.75
CA ASN A 270 -12.53 -2.81 -7.35
C ASN A 270 -13.94 -3.09 -6.86
N ILE A 271 -14.07 -3.86 -5.79
CA ILE A 271 -15.33 -4.13 -5.10
C ILE A 271 -15.22 -3.66 -3.66
N TYR A 272 -16.27 -2.96 -3.22
CA TYR A 272 -16.50 -2.69 -1.80
C TYR A 272 -17.73 -3.47 -1.34
N TYR A 273 -17.60 -4.19 -0.23
CA TYR A 273 -18.71 -4.83 0.44
C TYR A 273 -18.68 -4.56 1.94
N ARG A 274 -19.81 -4.71 2.59
CA ARG A 274 -19.93 -4.68 4.04
C ARG A 274 -20.11 -6.11 4.53
N PRO A 275 -19.23 -6.63 5.40
CA PRO A 275 -19.42 -7.93 6.01
C PRO A 275 -20.75 -8.00 6.76
N GLU A 276 -21.54 -9.07 6.57
CA GLU A 276 -22.76 -9.28 7.34
C GLU A 276 -22.47 -9.45 8.83
N GLN A 277 -21.34 -10.05 9.15
CA GLN A 277 -20.85 -10.23 10.52
C GLN A 277 -19.48 -9.56 10.64
N MET A 278 -19.49 -8.27 11.00
CA MET A 278 -18.25 -7.55 11.22
C MET A 278 -17.57 -8.05 12.49
N LYS A 279 -16.38 -8.61 12.34
CA LYS A 279 -15.53 -8.98 13.47
C LYS A 279 -14.57 -7.86 13.82
N THR A 280 -14.28 -7.72 15.11
CA THR A 280 -13.36 -6.72 15.66
C THR A 280 -12.33 -7.35 16.60
N ASP A 281 -12.03 -8.63 16.38
CA ASP A 281 -11.17 -9.48 17.23
C ASP A 281 -9.77 -9.68 16.66
N GLY A 282 -9.47 -9.11 15.49
CA GLY A 282 -8.21 -9.31 14.78
C GLY A 282 -8.10 -10.65 14.05
N SER A 283 -9.17 -11.44 13.99
CA SER A 283 -9.16 -12.76 13.32
C SER A 283 -9.08 -12.61 11.80
N TYR A 284 -8.46 -13.61 11.15
CA TYR A 284 -8.36 -13.66 9.70
C TYR A 284 -9.70 -14.06 9.07
N GLN A 285 -10.14 -13.29 8.08
CA GLN A 285 -11.36 -13.53 7.32
C GLN A 285 -10.98 -13.92 5.89
N THR A 286 -11.42 -15.09 5.43
CA THR A 286 -11.13 -15.55 4.06
C THR A 286 -12.05 -14.85 3.06
N ILE A 287 -11.49 -14.49 1.91
CA ILE A 287 -12.23 -13.88 0.79
C ILE A 287 -12.12 -14.76 -0.45
N ALA A 288 -13.21 -14.87 -1.20
CA ALA A 288 -13.18 -15.37 -2.56
C ALA A 288 -14.08 -14.53 -3.46
N VAL A 289 -13.55 -14.14 -4.60
CA VAL A 289 -14.30 -13.49 -5.68
C VAL A 289 -14.44 -14.49 -6.83
N ARG A 290 -15.64 -14.62 -7.36
CA ARG A 290 -15.95 -15.53 -8.48
C ARG A 290 -16.73 -14.79 -9.54
N VAL A 291 -16.50 -15.13 -10.81
CA VAL A 291 -17.37 -14.74 -11.90
C VAL A 291 -18.46 -15.80 -12.03
N LYS A 292 -19.73 -15.36 -12.03
CA LYS A 292 -20.88 -16.25 -12.16
C LYS A 292 -20.90 -16.89 -13.55
N ASP A 293 -21.24 -18.16 -13.59
CA ASP A 293 -21.47 -18.92 -14.83
C ASP A 293 -20.29 -18.94 -15.84
N ARG A 294 -19.09 -18.51 -15.42
CA ARG A 294 -17.89 -18.39 -16.23
C ARG A 294 -16.70 -19.15 -15.60
N LYS A 295 -16.63 -20.45 -15.84
CA LYS A 295 -15.53 -21.33 -15.37
C LYS A 295 -14.26 -21.22 -16.21
N ASP A 296 -14.32 -20.53 -17.31
CA ASP A 296 -13.22 -20.26 -18.23
C ASP A 296 -12.36 -19.08 -17.77
N LEU A 297 -12.83 -18.29 -16.82
CA LEU A 297 -12.13 -17.12 -16.28
C LEU A 297 -11.39 -17.41 -14.98
N VAL A 298 -10.27 -16.75 -14.82
CA VAL A 298 -9.41 -16.82 -13.63
C VAL A 298 -9.48 -15.48 -12.91
N VAL A 299 -9.85 -15.50 -11.63
CA VAL A 299 -9.87 -14.32 -10.76
C VAL A 299 -8.66 -14.37 -9.84
N ARG A 300 -7.87 -13.29 -9.81
CA ARG A 300 -6.82 -13.10 -8.82
C ARG A 300 -7.20 -11.97 -7.89
N ALA A 301 -7.36 -12.31 -6.61
CA ALA A 301 -7.70 -11.41 -5.53
C ALA A 301 -6.92 -11.83 -4.27
N ARG A 302 -6.81 -10.93 -3.29
CA ARG A 302 -6.29 -11.32 -1.97
C ARG A 302 -7.13 -12.44 -1.38
N LYS A 303 -6.48 -13.35 -0.66
CA LYS A 303 -7.14 -14.53 -0.06
C LYS A 303 -7.96 -14.19 1.18
N GLY A 304 -7.71 -13.05 1.78
CA GLY A 304 -8.41 -12.62 2.97
C GLY A 304 -7.88 -11.30 3.53
N TYR A 305 -8.33 -10.97 4.73
CA TYR A 305 -7.89 -9.82 5.50
C TYR A 305 -7.99 -10.10 7.00
N TYR A 306 -7.28 -9.31 7.79
CA TYR A 306 -7.42 -9.34 9.25
C TYR A 306 -8.48 -8.34 9.69
N ALA A 307 -9.46 -8.81 10.44
CA ALA A 307 -10.47 -7.95 11.06
C ALA A 307 -9.80 -6.88 11.93
N PRO A 308 -10.36 -5.67 12.02
CA PRO A 308 -9.83 -4.67 12.94
C PRO A 308 -9.89 -5.20 14.37
N ARG A 309 -9.01 -4.70 15.24
CA ARG A 309 -9.14 -4.93 16.68
C ARG A 309 -9.87 -3.75 17.28
N ALA A 310 -10.91 -4.01 18.07
CA ALA A 310 -11.51 -2.97 18.92
C ALA A 310 -10.40 -2.40 19.82
N GLN A 311 -10.26 -1.08 19.81
CA GLN A 311 -9.32 -0.36 20.67
C GLN A 311 -9.95 -0.19 22.06
#